data_5a0cb9e471416d1c64ae2e59803316d4
#
_entry.id   5a0cb9e471416d1c64ae2e59803316d4
#
_cell.length_a   1.000
_cell.length_b   1.000
_cell.length_c   1.000
_cell.angle_alpha   90.00
_cell.angle_beta   90.00
_cell.angle_gamma   90.00
#
_symmetry.space_group_name_H-M   'P 1'
#
loop_
_entity.id
_entity.type
_entity.pdbx_description
1 polymer ?
#
loop_
_entity_poly.entity_id
_entity_poly.type
_entity_poly.pdbx_seq_one_letter_code
_entity_poly.pdbx_strand_id
1 'polypeptide(L)'
;MNQERYLKAIDERCSRRTYITKDIEVEKVNSLQRCIKNLNEMSGLNLQLQLNGPKLFKGFSSSYGMLKGVGAYFALVGSKDDKDLLEKVGYFGEILALEATALGLGTCWIGGTYDRKLCAKLIDLKENEELVAIITVGYTPVDKTFKEKMISKLSHR
;
A
#
# COMPACT_ATOMS: atom_id res chain seq x y z
N MET A 1 14.20 7.91 13.97
CA MET A 1 13.12 8.28 13.03
C MET A 1 13.08 9.80 12.96
N ASN A 2 13.20 10.42 11.78
CA ASN A 2 13.16 11.89 11.68
C ASN A 2 11.71 12.36 11.78
N GLN A 3 11.31 12.90 12.92
CA GLN A 3 9.96 13.29 13.26
C GLN A 3 9.37 14.33 12.27
N GLU A 4 10.17 15.30 11.87
CA GLU A 4 9.78 16.37 10.93
C GLU A 4 9.37 15.81 9.55
N ARG A 5 10.11 14.80 9.05
CA ARG A 5 9.81 14.11 7.81
C ARG A 5 8.44 13.41 7.84
N TYR A 6 8.07 12.80 8.96
CA TYR A 6 6.78 12.14 9.11
C TYR A 6 5.64 13.13 9.28
N LEU A 7 5.82 14.23 10.00
CA LEU A 7 4.81 15.29 10.09
C LEU A 7 4.46 15.82 8.69
N LYS A 8 5.47 16.10 7.87
CA LYS A 8 5.27 16.49 6.48
C LYS A 8 4.53 15.42 5.66
N ALA A 9 4.89 14.15 5.83
CA ALA A 9 4.21 13.05 5.15
C ALA A 9 2.74 12.91 5.56
N ILE A 10 2.38 13.20 6.81
CA ILE A 10 0.98 13.23 7.28
C ILE A 10 0.17 14.29 6.51
N ASP A 11 0.74 15.47 6.33
CA ASP A 11 0.07 16.57 5.61
C ASP A 11 -0.06 16.27 4.11
N GLU A 12 0.94 15.61 3.52
CA GLU A 12 1.01 15.34 2.07
C GLU A 12 0.26 14.08 1.65
N ARG A 13 0.16 13.08 2.54
CA ARG A 13 -0.43 11.79 2.18
C ARG A 13 -1.91 11.92 1.80
N CYS A 14 -2.23 11.46 0.61
CA CYS A 14 -3.61 11.30 0.16
C CYS A 14 -3.74 10.03 -0.70
N SER A 15 -4.97 9.53 -0.84
CA SER A 15 -5.24 8.37 -1.71
C SER A 15 -4.97 8.70 -3.17
N ARG A 16 -3.96 8.07 -3.77
CA ARG A 16 -3.60 8.19 -5.17
C ARG A 16 -3.98 6.91 -5.90
N ARG A 17 -4.70 7.07 -7.01
CA ARG A 17 -5.29 5.93 -7.75
C ARG A 17 -4.78 5.80 -9.17
N THR A 18 -4.04 6.79 -9.65
CA THR A 18 -3.39 6.78 -10.96
C THR A 18 -1.89 6.82 -10.76
N TYR A 19 -1.21 5.83 -11.29
CA TYR A 19 0.24 5.67 -11.19
C TYR A 19 0.90 5.83 -12.55
N ILE A 20 2.13 6.32 -12.53
CA ILE A 20 3.01 6.38 -13.70
C ILE A 20 3.68 5.00 -13.83
N THR A 21 3.76 4.47 -15.04
CA THR A 21 4.51 3.23 -15.33
C THR A 21 6.01 3.52 -15.24
N LYS A 22 6.51 3.49 -14.02
CA LYS A 22 7.93 3.71 -13.66
C LYS A 22 8.25 2.82 -12.48
N ASP A 23 9.35 2.08 -12.57
CA ASP A 23 9.83 1.27 -11.47
C ASP A 23 10.32 2.15 -10.30
N ILE A 24 10.14 1.66 -9.09
CA ILE A 24 10.67 2.31 -7.89
C ILE A 24 12.17 2.05 -7.86
N GLU A 25 12.97 3.09 -7.66
CA GLU A 25 14.42 2.97 -7.60
C GLU A 25 14.87 2.05 -6.46
N VAL A 26 15.96 1.33 -6.68
CA VAL A 26 16.49 0.31 -5.77
C VAL A 26 16.73 0.86 -4.36
N GLU A 27 17.19 2.11 -4.25
CA GLU A 27 17.44 2.76 -2.96
C GLU A 27 16.15 2.95 -2.15
N LYS A 28 15.05 3.32 -2.81
CA LYS A 28 13.74 3.46 -2.17
C LYS A 28 13.15 2.09 -1.82
N VAL A 29 13.29 1.10 -2.71
CA VAL A 29 12.90 -0.28 -2.41
C VAL A 29 13.63 -0.79 -1.17
N ASN A 30 14.94 -0.61 -1.09
CA ASN A 30 15.74 -1.01 0.05
C ASN A 30 15.34 -0.26 1.34
N SER A 31 14.97 1.02 1.24
CA SER A 31 14.47 1.79 2.39
C SER A 31 13.13 1.24 2.89
N LEU A 32 12.20 0.97 1.98
CA LEU A 32 10.90 0.36 2.31
C LEU A 32 11.05 -1.04 2.91
N GLN A 33 11.95 -1.86 2.36
CA GLN A 33 12.21 -3.20 2.90
C GLN A 33 12.81 -3.17 4.31
N ARG A 34 13.72 -2.22 4.59
CA ARG A 34 14.24 -2.02 5.97
C ARG A 34 13.13 -1.57 6.93
N CYS A 35 12.26 -0.65 6.48
CA CYS A 35 11.11 -0.23 7.26
C CYS A 35 10.19 -1.44 7.56
N ILE A 36 9.82 -2.21 6.55
CA ILE A 36 9.00 -3.42 6.69
C ILE A 36 9.61 -4.40 7.69
N LYS A 37 10.90 -4.68 7.59
CA LYS A 37 11.59 -5.57 8.52
C LYS A 37 11.41 -5.10 9.96
N ASN A 38 11.69 -3.83 10.25
CA ASN A 38 11.56 -3.25 11.58
C ASN A 38 10.10 -3.30 12.07
N LEU A 39 9.12 -2.97 11.21
CA LEU A 39 7.71 -3.01 11.57
C LEU A 39 7.24 -4.43 11.87
N ASN A 40 7.68 -5.42 11.10
CA ASN A 40 7.36 -6.84 11.33
C ASN A 40 7.95 -7.33 12.67
N GLU A 41 9.19 -6.96 12.99
CA GLU A 41 9.82 -7.29 14.28
C GLU A 41 9.07 -6.68 15.47
N MET A 42 8.55 -5.44 15.31
CA MET A 42 7.81 -4.75 16.37
C MET A 42 6.38 -5.25 16.56
N SER A 43 5.71 -5.63 15.47
CA SER A 43 4.27 -5.91 15.46
C SER A 43 3.93 -7.40 15.50
N GLY A 44 4.85 -8.26 15.04
CA GLY A 44 4.57 -9.66 14.73
C GLY A 44 3.75 -9.85 13.45
N LEU A 45 3.54 -8.80 12.64
CA LEU A 45 2.91 -8.89 11.33
C LEU A 45 3.88 -9.48 10.29
N ASN A 46 3.34 -9.85 9.14
CA ASN A 46 4.08 -10.26 7.95
C ASN A 46 3.77 -9.27 6.80
N LEU A 47 4.17 -8.00 6.99
CA LEU A 47 4.06 -6.97 5.97
C LEU A 47 5.04 -7.27 4.84
N GLN A 48 4.61 -7.10 3.58
CA GLN A 48 5.43 -7.44 2.41
C GLN A 48 5.32 -6.36 1.34
N LEU A 49 6.43 -6.04 0.66
CA LEU A 49 6.45 -5.25 -0.56
C LEU A 49 6.46 -6.17 -1.78
N GLN A 50 5.50 -5.98 -2.68
CA GLN A 50 5.37 -6.71 -3.92
C GLN A 50 5.56 -5.76 -5.11
N LEU A 51 6.48 -6.11 -6.02
CA LEU A 51 6.79 -5.34 -7.24
C LEU A 51 6.07 -5.92 -8.48
N ASN A 52 5.09 -6.79 -8.29
CA ASN A 52 4.33 -7.48 -9.33
C ASN A 52 2.89 -6.96 -9.48
N GLY A 53 2.67 -5.69 -9.15
CA GLY A 53 1.37 -5.04 -9.24
C GLY A 53 0.62 -5.27 -10.55
N PRO A 54 1.28 -5.22 -11.75
CA PRO A 54 0.61 -5.50 -13.01
C PRO A 54 -0.04 -6.88 -13.11
N LYS A 55 0.44 -7.88 -12.37
CA LYS A 55 -0.18 -9.21 -12.31
C LYS A 55 -1.47 -9.20 -11.52
N LEU A 56 -1.51 -8.46 -10.41
CA LEU A 56 -2.67 -8.36 -9.53
C LEU A 56 -3.81 -7.50 -10.13
N PHE A 57 -3.47 -6.45 -10.86
CA PHE A 57 -4.42 -5.47 -11.37
C PHE A 57 -4.73 -5.62 -12.87
N LYS A 58 -4.49 -6.80 -13.45
CA LYS A 58 -4.91 -7.13 -14.81
C LYS A 58 -6.43 -7.29 -14.88
N GLY A 59 -7.07 -6.46 -15.69
CA GLY A 59 -8.50 -6.55 -16.00
C GLY A 59 -9.36 -5.50 -15.30
N PHE A 60 -10.49 -5.18 -15.94
CA PHE A 60 -11.43 -4.14 -15.52
C PHE A 60 -12.15 -4.49 -14.20
N SER A 61 -12.30 -5.78 -13.90
CA SER A 61 -13.02 -6.27 -12.72
C SER A 61 -12.21 -6.15 -11.42
N SER A 62 -10.89 -6.11 -11.48
CA SER A 62 -10.03 -6.16 -10.30
C SER A 62 -9.88 -4.83 -9.54
N SER A 63 -10.51 -3.76 -9.97
CA SER A 63 -10.49 -2.47 -9.23
C SER A 63 -11.67 -1.57 -9.60
N TYR A 64 -12.71 -2.12 -10.23
CA TYR A 64 -13.82 -1.33 -10.80
C TYR A 64 -13.32 -0.15 -11.65
N GLY A 65 -12.18 -0.31 -12.31
CA GLY A 65 -11.54 0.75 -13.11
C GLY A 65 -11.07 1.98 -12.31
N MET A 66 -11.04 1.89 -10.96
CA MET A 66 -10.63 3.01 -10.11
C MET A 66 -9.10 3.15 -9.98
N LEU A 67 -8.35 2.06 -10.18
CA LEU A 67 -6.89 2.04 -10.11
C LEU A 67 -6.30 1.91 -11.52
N LYS A 68 -5.23 2.65 -11.81
CA LYS A 68 -4.53 2.61 -13.10
C LYS A 68 -3.02 2.65 -12.88
N GLY A 69 -2.30 1.78 -13.61
CA GLY A 69 -0.84 1.80 -13.68
C GLY A 69 -0.13 1.32 -12.42
N VAL A 70 -0.80 0.55 -11.55
CA VAL A 70 -0.20 0.04 -10.30
C VAL A 70 0.97 -0.88 -10.60
N GLY A 71 2.18 -0.47 -10.23
CA GLY A 71 3.41 -1.26 -10.39
C GLY A 71 3.76 -2.09 -9.15
N ALA A 72 3.45 -1.58 -7.95
CA ALA A 72 3.78 -2.20 -6.68
C ALA A 72 2.68 -2.03 -5.64
N TYR A 73 2.70 -2.89 -4.61
CA TYR A 73 1.80 -2.79 -3.47
C TYR A 73 2.44 -3.40 -2.22
N PHE A 74 1.99 -2.95 -1.06
CA PHE A 74 2.23 -3.63 0.21
C PHE A 74 1.09 -4.60 0.49
N ALA A 75 1.43 -5.84 0.86
CA ALA A 75 0.47 -6.79 1.40
C ALA A 75 0.52 -6.73 2.93
N LEU A 76 -0.62 -6.53 3.55
CA LEU A 76 -0.76 -6.40 5.01
C LEU A 76 -1.30 -7.72 5.54
N VAL A 77 -0.40 -8.53 6.06
CA VAL A 77 -0.63 -9.91 6.47
C VAL A 77 -0.33 -10.07 7.96
N GLY A 78 -1.08 -10.89 8.65
CA GLY A 78 -0.80 -11.27 10.01
C GLY A 78 -1.54 -12.53 10.44
N SER A 79 -1.28 -12.98 11.68
CA SER A 79 -1.87 -14.20 12.22
C SER A 79 -3.37 -14.07 12.46
N LYS A 80 -4.14 -15.07 12.05
CA LYS A 80 -5.59 -15.20 12.35
C LYS A 80 -5.88 -15.28 13.85
N ASP A 81 -4.88 -15.70 14.63
CA ASP A 81 -5.00 -15.85 16.09
C ASP A 81 -4.68 -14.56 16.84
N ASP A 82 -4.20 -13.53 16.15
CA ASP A 82 -3.90 -12.24 16.76
C ASP A 82 -5.19 -11.43 16.97
N LYS A 83 -5.59 -11.28 18.23
CA LYS A 83 -6.81 -10.55 18.60
C LYS A 83 -6.79 -9.07 18.21
N ASP A 84 -5.60 -8.48 18.10
CA ASP A 84 -5.38 -7.08 17.77
C ASP A 84 -4.94 -6.90 16.30
N LEU A 85 -5.18 -7.91 15.45
CA LEU A 85 -4.68 -7.93 14.06
C LEU A 85 -5.09 -6.69 13.28
N LEU A 86 -6.37 -6.30 13.35
CA LEU A 86 -6.88 -5.17 12.56
C LEU A 86 -6.30 -3.83 13.02
N GLU A 87 -6.17 -3.64 14.34
CA GLU A 87 -5.55 -2.46 14.95
C GLU A 87 -4.07 -2.36 14.56
N LYS A 88 -3.34 -3.47 14.67
CA LYS A 88 -1.92 -3.54 14.25
C LYS A 88 -1.77 -3.25 12.76
N VAL A 89 -2.59 -3.86 11.92
CA VAL A 89 -2.56 -3.60 10.47
C VAL A 89 -2.85 -2.14 10.17
N GLY A 90 -3.84 -1.53 10.83
CA GLY A 90 -4.15 -0.11 10.69
C GLY A 90 -2.97 0.79 11.08
N TYR A 91 -2.40 0.56 12.26
CA TYR A 91 -1.30 1.36 12.79
C TYR A 91 0.01 1.19 12.01
N PHE A 92 0.48 -0.03 11.85
CA PHE A 92 1.77 -0.32 11.18
C PHE A 92 1.68 -0.15 9.65
N GLY A 93 0.50 -0.41 9.06
CA GLY A 93 0.25 -0.14 7.65
C GLY A 93 0.29 1.35 7.33
N GLU A 94 -0.26 2.22 8.22
CA GLU A 94 -0.19 3.66 7.99
C GLU A 94 1.24 4.19 8.16
N ILE A 95 2.04 3.68 9.11
CA ILE A 95 3.47 4.03 9.19
C ILE A 95 4.17 3.71 7.87
N LEU A 96 3.87 2.56 7.27
CA LEU A 96 4.46 2.16 5.99
C LEU A 96 4.00 3.06 4.83
N ALA A 97 2.71 3.47 4.83
CA ALA A 97 2.19 4.43 3.86
C ALA A 97 2.85 5.80 3.99
N LEU A 98 3.09 6.26 5.22
CA LEU A 98 3.80 7.52 5.49
C LEU A 98 5.28 7.44 5.08
N GLU A 99 5.96 6.30 5.31
CA GLU A 99 7.33 6.09 4.84
C GLU A 99 7.41 6.19 3.31
N ALA A 100 6.49 5.54 2.59
CA ALA A 100 6.40 5.64 1.14
C ALA A 100 6.14 7.08 0.67
N THR A 101 5.24 7.80 1.35
CA THR A 101 4.94 9.21 1.06
C THR A 101 6.17 10.10 1.27
N ALA A 102 6.89 9.90 2.36
CA ALA A 102 8.13 10.61 2.67
C ALA A 102 9.26 10.33 1.68
N LEU A 103 9.20 9.22 0.94
CA LEU A 103 10.06 8.89 -0.19
C LEU A 103 9.57 9.47 -1.54
N GLY A 104 8.48 10.26 -1.52
CA GLY A 104 7.88 10.85 -2.72
C GLY A 104 7.05 9.88 -3.55
N LEU A 105 6.52 8.82 -2.94
CA LEU A 105 5.65 7.84 -3.58
C LEU A 105 4.18 8.08 -3.18
N GLY A 106 3.27 7.92 -4.13
CA GLY A 106 1.85 7.93 -3.86
C GLY A 106 1.36 6.59 -3.33
N THR A 107 0.33 6.61 -2.48
CA THR A 107 -0.25 5.41 -1.86
C THR A 107 -1.78 5.42 -1.92
N CYS A 108 -2.39 4.24 -1.84
CA CYS A 108 -3.83 4.10 -1.64
C CYS A 108 -4.14 2.79 -0.90
N TRP A 109 -4.87 2.89 0.21
CA TRP A 109 -5.43 1.75 0.93
C TRP A 109 -6.54 1.08 0.12
N ILE A 110 -6.50 -0.24 0.01
CA ILE A 110 -7.48 -1.06 -0.72
C ILE A 110 -7.91 -2.23 0.18
N GLY A 111 -9.15 -2.19 0.64
CA GLY A 111 -9.72 -3.21 1.52
C GLY A 111 -10.36 -4.40 0.80
N GLY A 112 -10.95 -4.19 -0.38
CA GLY A 112 -11.78 -5.22 -1.02
C GLY A 112 -11.90 -5.17 -2.54
N THR A 113 -11.37 -4.16 -3.21
CA THR A 113 -11.52 -3.98 -4.67
C THR A 113 -10.35 -4.53 -5.46
N TYR A 114 -9.85 -5.72 -5.10
CA TYR A 114 -8.79 -6.46 -5.80
C TYR A 114 -9.05 -7.97 -5.73
N ASP A 115 -8.40 -8.73 -6.57
CA ASP A 115 -8.48 -10.20 -6.53
C ASP A 115 -7.68 -10.75 -5.33
N ARG A 116 -8.37 -10.97 -4.21
CA ARG A 116 -7.76 -11.50 -2.98
C ARG A 116 -7.16 -12.88 -3.16
N LYS A 117 -7.82 -13.75 -3.96
CA LYS A 117 -7.33 -15.11 -4.21
C LYS A 117 -6.02 -15.10 -5.03
N LEU A 118 -5.97 -14.24 -6.03
CA LEU A 118 -4.75 -14.06 -6.81
C LEU A 118 -3.64 -13.41 -5.96
N CYS A 119 -3.97 -12.40 -5.15
CA CYS A 119 -3.01 -11.76 -4.26
C CYS A 119 -2.40 -12.78 -3.29
N ALA A 120 -3.23 -13.61 -2.65
CA ALA A 120 -2.78 -14.66 -1.74
C ALA A 120 -1.80 -15.67 -2.37
N LYS A 121 -1.88 -15.88 -3.69
CA LYS A 121 -0.94 -16.73 -4.44
C LYS A 121 0.38 -16.03 -4.82
N LEU A 122 0.41 -14.70 -4.78
CA LEU A 122 1.54 -13.88 -5.18
C LEU A 122 2.41 -13.42 -4.00
N ILE A 123 1.93 -13.64 -2.79
CA ILE A 123 2.59 -13.24 -1.54
C ILE A 123 3.03 -14.46 -0.72
N ASP A 124 3.89 -14.26 0.27
CA ASP A 124 4.21 -15.27 1.28
C ASP A 124 3.10 -15.26 2.36
N LEU A 125 2.17 -16.21 2.25
CA LEU A 125 1.03 -16.36 3.14
C LEU A 125 1.05 -17.75 3.78
N LYS A 126 1.27 -17.78 5.09
CA LYS A 126 1.24 -19.02 5.86
C LYS A 126 -0.19 -19.47 6.16
N GLU A 127 -0.36 -20.75 6.52
CA GLU A 127 -1.70 -21.34 6.75
C GLU A 127 -2.49 -20.63 7.87
N ASN A 128 -1.80 -20.21 8.93
CA ASN A 128 -2.39 -19.48 10.05
C ASN A 128 -2.45 -17.96 9.86
N GLU A 129 -2.06 -17.47 8.69
CA GLU A 129 -2.10 -16.03 8.37
C GLU A 129 -3.28 -15.67 7.47
N GLU A 130 -3.64 -14.41 7.50
CA GLU A 130 -4.60 -13.83 6.55
C GLU A 130 -4.09 -12.50 5.98
N LEU A 131 -4.46 -12.26 4.73
CA LEU A 131 -4.28 -10.98 4.06
C LEU A 131 -5.45 -10.06 4.45
N VAL A 132 -5.18 -9.03 5.25
CA VAL A 132 -6.20 -8.09 5.72
C VAL A 132 -6.54 -7.05 4.65
N ALA A 133 -5.52 -6.38 4.12
CA ALA A 133 -5.65 -5.33 3.11
C ALA A 133 -4.37 -5.24 2.27
N ILE A 134 -4.41 -4.40 1.24
CA ILE A 134 -3.21 -3.98 0.53
C ILE A 134 -3.14 -2.44 0.48
N ILE A 135 -1.93 -1.91 0.29
CA ILE A 135 -1.70 -0.50 -0.02
C ILE A 135 -0.95 -0.44 -1.35
N THR A 136 -1.56 0.14 -2.39
CA THR A 136 -0.85 0.37 -3.65
C THR A 136 0.19 1.47 -3.45
N VAL A 137 1.35 1.33 -4.12
CA VAL A 137 2.48 2.26 -3.98
C VAL A 137 3.18 2.46 -5.31
N GLY A 138 3.63 3.68 -5.57
CA GLY A 138 4.38 3.99 -6.79
C GLY A 138 4.41 5.48 -7.11
N TYR A 139 5.01 5.83 -8.23
CA TYR A 139 5.01 7.21 -8.71
C TYR A 139 3.64 7.62 -9.23
N THR A 140 3.25 8.86 -8.97
CA THR A 140 1.97 9.43 -9.37
C THR A 140 2.19 10.73 -10.13
N PRO A 141 1.27 11.16 -11.03
CA PRO A 141 1.31 12.50 -11.59
C PRO A 141 1.35 13.57 -10.49
N VAL A 142 1.96 14.72 -10.74
CA VAL A 142 2.05 15.82 -9.77
C VAL A 142 0.65 16.22 -9.31
N ASP A 143 -0.28 16.45 -10.27
CA ASP A 143 -1.65 16.78 -9.97
C ASP A 143 -2.54 15.54 -9.88
N LYS A 144 -3.56 15.62 -9.01
CA LYS A 144 -4.64 14.62 -9.02
C LYS A 144 -5.35 14.66 -10.38
N THR A 145 -5.57 13.49 -10.97
CA THR A 145 -6.36 13.35 -12.19
C THR A 145 -7.81 13.81 -11.97
N PHE A 146 -8.53 14.15 -13.03
CA PHE A 146 -9.95 14.54 -12.95
C PHE A 146 -10.77 13.49 -12.21
N LYS A 147 -10.49 12.19 -12.46
CA LYS A 147 -11.15 11.07 -11.79
C LYS A 147 -10.86 11.03 -10.29
N GLU A 148 -9.62 11.25 -9.87
CA GLU A 148 -9.23 11.34 -8.46
C GLU A 148 -9.91 12.53 -7.77
N LYS A 149 -9.98 13.68 -8.43
CA LYS A 149 -10.69 14.87 -7.92
C LYS A 149 -12.19 14.61 -7.73
N MET A 150 -12.82 13.87 -8.66
CA MET A 150 -14.24 13.53 -8.57
C MET A 150 -14.50 12.54 -7.42
N ILE A 151 -13.68 11.51 -7.27
CA ILE A 151 -13.79 10.54 -6.16
C ILE A 151 -13.57 11.25 -4.82
N SER A 152 -12.59 12.14 -4.72
CA SER A 152 -12.32 12.94 -3.52
C SER A 152 -13.52 13.80 -3.12
N LYS A 153 -14.21 14.43 -4.07
CA LYS A 153 -15.43 15.19 -3.82
C LYS A 153 -16.59 14.33 -3.32
N LEU A 154 -16.77 13.13 -3.90
CA LEU A 154 -17.84 12.20 -3.50
C LEU A 154 -17.60 11.60 -2.10
N SER A 155 -16.35 11.44 -1.69
CA SER A 155 -15.99 10.90 -0.38
C SER A 155 -15.84 11.95 0.71
N HIS A 156 -16.15 13.23 0.43
CA HIS A 156 -15.99 14.36 1.35
C HIS A 156 -14.59 14.50 1.97
N ARG A 157 -13.52 14.12 1.19
CA ARG A 157 -12.11 14.17 1.60
C ARG A 157 -11.28 15.01 0.64
#